data_da4428c52fd6ea307b05f1b5691e100a
#
_entry.id   da4428c52fd6ea307b05f1b5691e100a
#
_cell.length_a   1.000
_cell.length_b   1.000
_cell.length_c   1.000
_cell.angle_alpha   90.00
_cell.angle_beta   90.00
_cell.angle_gamma   90.00
#
_symmetry.space_group_name_H-M   'P 1'
#
loop_
_entity.id
_entity.type
_entity.pdbx_description
1 polymer ?
#
loop_
_entity_poly.entity_id
_entity_poly.type
_entity_poly.pdbx_seq_one_letter_code
_entity_poly.pdbx_strand_id
1 'polypeptide(L)'
;SRTFGPAFGHPAVTVLDSTHPDAVRALRGRLDPGKTLFVVSSKSGTTTEMLSFFHYFWEQLNDLGKVAERGKHFVAVTDPGTPLQSLAREHGFREVFNAPEDVGGRYSALTPFGLVPAALLGVDTGKLLARGRAMAEACAGTVAAVDNAGLRLGAALGELALAGRDKVTFVTSHSLETFPEWIEQLIAESTGKTILAGGERRGIVPVAGEPLGAPDAYGDDRFFAALLLQGDDISAIEKRLEDLEGAGHPVGRFKLSDRYDLGAEMFRWEVATAAAGSVLGENPFDQPDVQLAKTLANEAMKKAAAGKLKTGGRAVAAGGKGLDAAVAGWLEGAKAGDYLGIHAYLPPRPETTAALAGLQAALHARTKLAVTLGYGPRFLHSTGQLHKGGTDRCRFLQIVDQPAEDLAVPETSYTFGTLIGAQAEGDRQALEKRKRTVLRIQLGQKDAQGLAALRQAVEGAR
;
A
#
# COMPACT_ATOMS: atom_id res chain seq x y z
N SER A 1 5.78 -11.22 -6.71
CA SER A 1 6.21 -12.59 -6.36
C SER A 1 5.08 -13.61 -6.41
N ARG A 2 3.86 -13.29 -5.94
CA ARG A 2 2.73 -14.24 -5.98
C ARG A 2 2.32 -14.62 -7.40
N THR A 3 2.25 -13.66 -8.32
CA THR A 3 1.85 -13.92 -9.72
C THR A 3 2.78 -14.89 -10.46
N PHE A 4 4.11 -14.73 -10.31
CA PHE A 4 5.07 -15.57 -11.02
C PHE A 4 5.54 -16.78 -10.18
N GLY A 5 5.69 -16.59 -8.87
CA GLY A 5 6.43 -17.51 -8.02
C GLY A 5 7.94 -17.52 -8.35
N PRO A 6 8.78 -18.20 -7.57
CA PRO A 6 10.18 -18.42 -7.94
C PRO A 6 10.27 -19.48 -9.05
N ALA A 7 11.06 -19.19 -10.10
CA ALA A 7 11.38 -20.17 -11.12
C ALA A 7 12.34 -21.24 -10.56
N PHE A 8 12.38 -22.40 -11.20
CA PHE A 8 13.29 -23.47 -10.79
C PHE A 8 14.75 -22.97 -10.81
N GLY A 9 15.50 -23.23 -9.74
CA GLY A 9 16.87 -22.77 -9.57
C GLY A 9 17.01 -21.29 -9.14
N HIS A 10 15.92 -20.57 -8.90
CA HIS A 10 15.95 -19.19 -8.42
C HIS A 10 15.55 -19.11 -6.93
N PRO A 11 16.03 -18.10 -6.19
CA PRO A 11 15.73 -17.94 -4.79
C PRO A 11 14.26 -17.57 -4.55
N ALA A 12 13.73 -17.93 -3.37
CA ALA A 12 12.51 -17.37 -2.87
C ALA A 12 12.75 -15.91 -2.44
N VAL A 13 11.88 -15.01 -2.82
CA VAL A 13 11.92 -13.59 -2.45
C VAL A 13 10.86 -13.30 -1.40
N THR A 14 11.28 -12.75 -0.27
CA THR A 14 10.41 -12.27 0.79
C THR A 14 10.58 -10.77 0.94
N VAL A 15 9.48 -10.04 1.07
CA VAL A 15 9.48 -8.59 1.29
C VAL A 15 9.27 -8.32 2.79
N LEU A 16 10.08 -7.41 3.35
CA LEU A 16 9.90 -6.86 4.69
C LEU A 16 9.58 -5.37 4.54
N ASP A 17 8.34 -5.01 4.83
CA ASP A 17 7.79 -3.65 4.70
C ASP A 17 7.05 -3.19 5.97
N SER A 18 7.17 -3.95 7.05
CA SER A 18 6.61 -3.62 8.36
C SER A 18 7.71 -3.44 9.39
N THR A 19 7.70 -2.30 10.09
CA THR A 19 8.58 -2.01 11.23
C THR A 19 8.08 -2.60 12.54
N HIS A 20 7.04 -3.42 12.51
CA HIS A 20 6.58 -4.12 13.70
C HIS A 20 7.67 -5.11 14.20
N PRO A 21 8.07 -5.07 15.50
CA PRO A 21 9.17 -5.92 15.98
C PRO A 21 8.90 -7.41 15.76
N ASP A 22 7.64 -7.86 15.87
CA ASP A 22 7.28 -9.26 15.59
C ASP A 22 7.46 -9.66 14.14
N ALA A 23 7.21 -8.74 13.18
CA ALA A 23 7.43 -9.01 11.78
C ALA A 23 8.93 -9.19 11.47
N VAL A 24 9.78 -8.33 12.05
CA VAL A 24 11.23 -8.40 11.92
C VAL A 24 11.76 -9.70 12.53
N ARG A 25 11.33 -10.04 13.76
CA ARG A 25 11.71 -11.30 14.43
C ARG A 25 11.26 -12.53 13.65
N ALA A 26 10.02 -12.54 13.18
CA ALA A 26 9.47 -13.66 12.41
C ALA A 26 10.25 -13.89 11.11
N LEU A 27 10.66 -12.83 10.43
CA LEU A 27 11.52 -12.96 9.25
C LEU A 27 12.91 -13.47 9.65
N ARG A 28 13.54 -12.85 10.66
CA ARG A 28 14.88 -13.28 11.15
C ARG A 28 14.91 -14.75 11.52
N GLY A 29 13.87 -15.25 12.20
CA GLY A 29 13.79 -16.67 12.63
C GLY A 29 13.67 -17.67 11.49
N ARG A 30 13.31 -17.24 10.28
CA ARG A 30 13.20 -18.09 9.08
C ARG A 30 14.41 -18.02 8.15
N LEU A 31 15.30 -17.04 8.35
CA LEU A 31 16.44 -16.82 7.49
C LEU A 31 17.70 -17.50 8.06
N ASP A 32 18.50 -18.07 7.16
CA ASP A 32 19.92 -18.28 7.35
C ASP A 32 20.65 -17.06 6.75
N PRO A 33 21.16 -16.14 7.59
CA PRO A 33 21.75 -14.91 7.08
C PRO A 33 22.93 -15.17 6.13
N GLY A 34 23.72 -16.21 6.38
CA GLY A 34 24.86 -16.60 5.53
C GLY A 34 24.47 -17.15 4.15
N LYS A 35 23.18 -17.47 3.94
CA LYS A 35 22.62 -17.92 2.64
C LYS A 35 21.60 -16.95 2.07
N THR A 36 21.47 -15.76 2.66
CA THR A 36 20.50 -14.76 2.27
C THR A 36 21.17 -13.62 1.51
N LEU A 37 20.56 -13.17 0.44
CA LEU A 37 20.88 -11.92 -0.24
C LEU A 37 19.82 -10.86 0.17
N PHE A 38 20.28 -9.78 0.76
CA PHE A 38 19.44 -8.66 1.17
C PHE A 38 19.40 -7.60 0.06
N VAL A 39 18.21 -7.30 -0.46
CA VAL A 39 18.01 -6.22 -1.43
C VAL A 39 17.56 -4.98 -0.67
N VAL A 40 18.46 -4.02 -0.53
CA VAL A 40 18.19 -2.73 0.12
C VAL A 40 17.71 -1.75 -0.94
N SER A 41 16.45 -1.36 -0.86
CA SER A 41 15.78 -0.59 -1.92
C SER A 41 15.19 0.71 -1.39
N SER A 42 15.67 1.84 -1.90
CA SER A 42 15.16 3.17 -1.56
C SER A 42 15.57 4.19 -2.61
N LYS A 43 14.60 4.92 -3.19
CA LYS A 43 14.86 5.96 -4.19
C LYS A 43 15.72 7.08 -3.62
N SER A 44 15.34 7.66 -2.48
CA SER A 44 16.07 8.75 -1.83
C SER A 44 17.30 8.29 -1.04
N GLY A 45 17.41 7.01 -0.73
CA GLY A 45 18.44 6.47 0.15
C GLY A 45 18.35 6.89 1.63
N THR A 46 17.26 7.55 2.04
CA THR A 46 17.08 8.11 3.40
C THR A 46 15.86 7.58 4.13
N THR A 47 15.21 6.54 3.59
CA THR A 47 14.01 5.96 4.19
C THR A 47 14.35 5.29 5.52
N THR A 48 13.75 5.79 6.60
CA THR A 48 14.06 5.34 7.98
C THR A 48 13.83 3.84 8.17
N GLU A 49 12.74 3.31 7.64
CA GLU A 49 12.39 1.90 7.71
C GLU A 49 13.49 1.03 7.06
N MET A 50 13.87 1.38 5.85
CA MET A 50 14.91 0.66 5.10
C MET A 50 16.25 0.69 5.84
N LEU A 51 16.67 1.86 6.37
CA LEU A 51 17.91 1.99 7.14
C LEU A 51 17.84 1.16 8.43
N SER A 52 16.71 1.17 9.13
CA SER A 52 16.51 0.35 10.34
C SER A 52 16.63 -1.14 10.06
N PHE A 53 16.06 -1.61 8.94
CA PHE A 53 16.22 -3.01 8.51
C PHE A 53 17.67 -3.32 8.12
N PHE A 54 18.31 -2.42 7.38
CA PHE A 54 19.72 -2.58 7.01
C PHE A 54 20.60 -2.73 8.26
N HIS A 55 20.55 -1.81 9.21
CA HIS A 55 21.34 -1.88 10.44
C HIS A 55 21.09 -3.18 11.22
N TYR A 56 19.81 -3.58 11.32
CA TYR A 56 19.45 -4.81 12.02
C TYR A 56 20.04 -6.06 11.34
N PHE A 57 19.84 -6.22 10.04
CA PHE A 57 20.33 -7.41 9.33
C PHE A 57 21.85 -7.38 9.10
N TRP A 58 22.44 -6.20 9.00
CA TRP A 58 23.88 -6.04 8.95
C TRP A 58 24.56 -6.58 10.22
N GLU A 59 24.00 -6.30 11.40
CA GLU A 59 24.50 -6.83 12.67
C GLU A 59 24.35 -8.35 12.77
N GLN A 60 23.29 -8.92 12.21
CA GLN A 60 23.10 -10.37 12.19
C GLN A 60 24.17 -11.14 11.39
N LEU A 61 24.98 -10.44 10.62
CA LEU A 61 26.10 -11.01 9.85
C LEU A 61 27.47 -10.80 10.51
N ASN A 62 27.52 -10.31 11.75
CA ASN A 62 28.78 -10.06 12.45
C ASN A 62 29.67 -11.33 12.55
N ASP A 63 29.07 -12.50 12.69
CA ASP A 63 29.78 -13.78 12.77
C ASP A 63 30.47 -14.19 11.45
N LEU A 64 30.12 -13.57 10.32
CA LEU A 64 30.78 -13.76 9.04
C LEU A 64 32.13 -13.01 8.93
N GLY A 65 32.50 -12.23 9.95
CA GLY A 65 33.82 -11.59 10.07
C GLY A 65 33.89 -10.23 9.36
N LYS A 66 34.83 -10.10 8.38
CA LYS A 66 35.18 -8.80 7.79
C LYS A 66 34.01 -8.10 7.09
N VAL A 67 33.98 -6.76 7.13
CA VAL A 67 32.96 -5.92 6.46
C VAL A 67 32.75 -6.30 4.99
N ALA A 68 33.84 -6.52 4.24
CA ALA A 68 33.78 -6.91 2.83
C ALA A 68 33.08 -8.26 2.59
N GLU A 69 33.16 -9.21 3.52
CA GLU A 69 32.47 -10.50 3.40
C GLU A 69 30.98 -10.34 3.66
N ARG A 70 30.60 -9.53 4.66
CA ARG A 70 29.20 -9.18 4.95
C ARG A 70 28.55 -8.44 3.79
N GLY A 71 29.27 -7.48 3.18
CA GLY A 71 28.77 -6.69 2.04
C GLY A 71 28.35 -7.53 0.84
N LYS A 72 28.98 -8.72 0.63
CA LYS A 72 28.58 -9.66 -0.42
C LYS A 72 27.16 -10.20 -0.29
N HIS A 73 26.56 -10.09 0.89
CA HIS A 73 25.17 -10.47 1.15
C HIS A 73 24.18 -9.36 0.87
N PHE A 74 24.63 -8.20 0.40
CA PHE A 74 23.79 -7.05 0.12
C PHE A 74 23.90 -6.57 -1.32
N VAL A 75 22.78 -6.11 -1.87
CA VAL A 75 22.72 -5.30 -3.08
C VAL A 75 21.86 -4.08 -2.80
N ALA A 76 22.14 -2.97 -3.46
CA ALA A 76 21.33 -1.75 -3.35
C ALA A 76 20.58 -1.48 -4.65
N VAL A 77 19.35 -0.96 -4.54
CA VAL A 77 18.60 -0.37 -5.64
C VAL A 77 18.24 1.05 -5.22
N THR A 78 18.76 2.05 -5.94
CA THR A 78 18.62 3.46 -5.54
C THR A 78 18.85 4.38 -6.74
N ASP A 79 18.55 5.68 -6.57
CA ASP A 79 18.95 6.68 -7.54
C ASP A 79 20.47 6.98 -7.40
N PRO A 80 21.12 7.48 -8.46
CA PRO A 80 22.53 7.91 -8.40
C PRO A 80 22.75 9.02 -7.36
N GLY A 81 23.92 9.04 -6.72
CA GLY A 81 24.32 10.08 -5.79
C GLY A 81 23.64 10.07 -4.41
N THR A 82 22.79 9.09 -4.13
CA THR A 82 22.06 8.99 -2.85
C THR A 82 22.96 8.54 -1.69
N PRO A 83 22.56 8.81 -0.43
CA PRO A 83 23.22 8.26 0.75
C PRO A 83 23.32 6.72 0.73
N LEU A 84 22.29 6.02 0.20
CA LEU A 84 22.34 4.56 0.09
C LEU A 84 23.44 4.10 -0.89
N GLN A 85 23.67 4.82 -1.98
CA GLN A 85 24.78 4.49 -2.89
C GLN A 85 26.15 4.61 -2.19
N SER A 86 26.31 5.66 -1.36
CA SER A 86 27.53 5.87 -0.57
C SER A 86 27.71 4.78 0.49
N LEU A 87 26.66 4.48 1.24
CA LEU A 87 26.62 3.40 2.23
C LEU A 87 26.97 2.05 1.60
N ALA A 88 26.40 1.75 0.44
CA ALA A 88 26.67 0.49 -0.27
C ALA A 88 28.16 0.35 -0.67
N ARG A 89 28.79 1.44 -1.12
CA ARG A 89 30.24 1.47 -1.43
C ARG A 89 31.09 1.29 -0.19
N GLU A 90 30.76 2.01 0.89
CA GLU A 90 31.49 1.93 2.17
C GLU A 90 31.45 0.52 2.77
N HIS A 91 30.28 -0.13 2.70
CA HIS A 91 30.06 -1.46 3.25
C HIS A 91 30.39 -2.59 2.27
N GLY A 92 30.89 -2.28 1.08
CA GLY A 92 31.32 -3.28 0.09
C GLY A 92 30.17 -4.16 -0.41
N PHE A 93 28.99 -3.57 -0.68
CA PHE A 93 27.87 -4.31 -1.25
C PHE A 93 28.25 -4.98 -2.56
N ARG A 94 27.65 -6.13 -2.84
CA ARG A 94 27.89 -6.93 -4.03
C ARG A 94 27.64 -6.14 -5.31
N GLU A 95 26.57 -5.35 -5.35
CA GLU A 95 26.17 -4.57 -6.52
C GLU A 95 25.29 -3.38 -6.11
N VAL A 96 25.30 -2.33 -6.93
CA VAL A 96 24.40 -1.17 -6.81
C VAL A 96 23.70 -0.96 -8.15
N PHE A 97 22.41 -1.16 -8.17
CA PHE A 97 21.56 -0.92 -9.33
C PHE A 97 21.02 0.51 -9.26
N ASN A 98 21.49 1.36 -10.17
CA ASN A 98 20.99 2.72 -10.28
C ASN A 98 19.71 2.78 -11.09
N ALA A 99 18.69 3.47 -10.56
CA ALA A 99 17.43 3.73 -11.25
C ALA A 99 17.44 5.13 -11.90
N PRO A 100 16.57 5.39 -12.90
CA PRO A 100 16.41 6.72 -13.47
C PRO A 100 15.91 7.73 -12.42
N GLU A 101 16.58 8.88 -12.31
CA GLU A 101 16.25 9.92 -11.33
C GLU A 101 14.91 10.62 -11.61
N ASP A 102 14.55 10.72 -12.90
CA ASP A 102 13.35 11.39 -13.41
C ASP A 102 12.08 10.55 -13.33
N VAL A 103 12.18 9.27 -12.90
CA VAL A 103 11.02 8.40 -12.70
C VAL A 103 10.61 8.38 -11.24
N GLY A 104 9.40 8.84 -10.91
CA GLY A 104 8.85 8.83 -9.55
C GLY A 104 8.70 7.40 -8.99
N GLY A 105 8.76 7.25 -7.65
CA GLY A 105 8.73 5.92 -7.00
C GLY A 105 7.54 5.04 -7.41
N ARG A 106 6.33 5.59 -7.44
CA ARG A 106 5.11 4.86 -7.84
C ARG A 106 5.04 4.49 -9.33
N TYR A 107 5.82 5.19 -10.17
CA TYR A 107 5.98 4.93 -11.60
C TYR A 107 7.19 4.03 -11.93
N SER A 108 7.87 3.48 -10.93
CA SER A 108 9.16 2.81 -11.12
C SER A 108 9.08 1.29 -11.25
N ALA A 109 7.88 0.72 -11.46
CA ALA A 109 7.70 -0.73 -11.54
C ALA A 109 8.51 -1.39 -12.69
N LEU A 110 8.67 -0.71 -13.81
CA LEU A 110 9.43 -1.16 -14.97
C LEU A 110 10.90 -0.65 -14.99
N THR A 111 11.40 -0.17 -13.86
CA THR A 111 12.80 0.24 -13.63
C THR A 111 13.54 -0.78 -12.76
N PRO A 112 14.83 -0.60 -12.44
CA PRO A 112 15.55 -1.48 -11.53
C PRO A 112 14.83 -1.77 -10.21
N PHE A 113 13.99 -0.87 -9.69
CA PHE A 113 13.20 -1.11 -8.47
C PHE A 113 12.26 -2.33 -8.58
N GLY A 114 11.63 -2.55 -9.73
CA GLY A 114 10.80 -3.74 -9.96
C GLY A 114 11.55 -4.87 -10.67
N LEU A 115 12.50 -4.54 -11.58
CA LEU A 115 13.17 -5.53 -12.42
C LEU A 115 14.20 -6.37 -11.65
N VAL A 116 14.94 -5.79 -10.69
CA VAL A 116 15.91 -6.55 -9.88
C VAL A 116 15.23 -7.65 -9.08
N PRO A 117 14.18 -7.40 -8.28
CA PRO A 117 13.50 -8.48 -7.58
C PRO A 117 12.78 -9.45 -8.53
N ALA A 118 12.30 -9.01 -9.70
CA ALA A 118 11.73 -9.88 -10.72
C ALA A 118 12.78 -10.84 -11.31
N ALA A 119 13.98 -10.33 -11.64
CA ALA A 119 15.08 -11.15 -12.13
C ALA A 119 15.55 -12.18 -11.09
N LEU A 120 15.60 -11.81 -9.80
CA LEU A 120 15.92 -12.75 -8.72
C LEU A 120 14.90 -13.90 -8.63
N LEU A 121 13.64 -13.67 -8.92
CA LEU A 121 12.61 -14.71 -9.02
C LEU A 121 12.71 -15.56 -10.30
N GLY A 122 13.58 -15.22 -11.25
CA GLY A 122 13.68 -15.87 -12.54
C GLY A 122 12.62 -15.45 -13.56
N VAL A 123 11.99 -14.31 -13.36
CA VAL A 123 11.10 -13.70 -14.35
C VAL A 123 11.94 -13.23 -15.55
N ASP A 124 11.52 -13.56 -16.75
CA ASP A 124 12.10 -13.01 -17.98
C ASP A 124 11.77 -11.50 -18.08
N THR A 125 12.69 -10.69 -17.57
CA THR A 125 12.54 -9.23 -17.55
C THR A 125 12.53 -8.64 -18.96
N GLY A 126 13.19 -9.29 -19.91
CA GLY A 126 13.15 -8.89 -21.32
C GLY A 126 11.75 -9.02 -21.90
N LYS A 127 11.08 -10.15 -21.65
CA LYS A 127 9.68 -10.37 -22.08
C LYS A 127 8.73 -9.41 -21.39
N LEU A 128 8.91 -9.18 -20.07
CA LEU A 128 8.10 -8.21 -19.31
C LEU A 128 8.22 -6.80 -19.92
N LEU A 129 9.45 -6.34 -20.17
CA LEU A 129 9.71 -5.03 -20.75
C LEU A 129 9.21 -4.93 -22.21
N ALA A 130 9.30 -6.00 -23.00
CA ALA A 130 8.75 -6.01 -24.35
C ALA A 130 7.22 -5.78 -24.37
N ARG A 131 6.49 -6.36 -23.40
CA ARG A 131 5.05 -6.09 -23.23
C ARG A 131 4.78 -4.65 -22.79
N GLY A 132 5.57 -4.11 -21.85
CA GLY A 132 5.50 -2.69 -21.45
C GLY A 132 5.76 -1.75 -22.62
N ARG A 133 6.78 -2.04 -23.45
CA ARG A 133 7.10 -1.26 -24.65
C ARG A 133 5.97 -1.28 -25.70
N ALA A 134 5.37 -2.44 -25.96
CA ALA A 134 4.23 -2.54 -26.87
C ALA A 134 3.05 -1.68 -26.40
N MET A 135 2.80 -1.64 -25.07
CA MET A 135 1.79 -0.75 -24.50
C MET A 135 2.20 0.72 -24.60
N ALA A 136 3.48 1.05 -24.43
CA ALA A 136 3.98 2.41 -24.60
C ALA A 136 3.74 2.91 -26.03
N GLU A 137 3.97 2.06 -27.03
CA GLU A 137 3.66 2.35 -28.43
C GLU A 137 2.16 2.55 -28.65
N ALA A 138 1.30 1.72 -28.04
CA ALA A 138 -0.16 1.86 -28.07
C ALA A 138 -0.68 3.10 -27.31
N CYS A 139 0.11 3.65 -26.42
CA CYS A 139 -0.19 4.87 -25.64
C CYS A 139 0.55 6.12 -26.17
N ALA A 140 1.25 6.01 -27.31
CA ALA A 140 2.01 7.13 -27.87
C ALA A 140 1.09 8.30 -28.26
N GLY A 141 1.61 9.54 -28.19
CA GLY A 141 0.86 10.76 -28.54
C GLY A 141 0.40 10.83 -30.00
N THR A 142 0.92 9.96 -30.86
CA THR A 142 0.49 9.82 -32.27
C THR A 142 -0.72 8.92 -32.46
N VAL A 143 -1.09 8.14 -31.42
CA VAL A 143 -2.29 7.29 -31.44
C VAL A 143 -3.52 8.14 -31.12
N ALA A 144 -4.57 8.00 -31.93
CA ALA A 144 -5.82 8.72 -31.70
C ALA A 144 -6.37 8.44 -30.28
N ALA A 145 -6.91 9.44 -29.62
CA ALA A 145 -7.36 9.31 -28.22
C ALA A 145 -8.37 8.17 -28.02
N VAL A 146 -9.22 7.92 -29.00
CA VAL A 146 -10.22 6.84 -29.00
C VAL A 146 -9.62 5.43 -29.05
N ASP A 147 -8.40 5.30 -29.56
CA ASP A 147 -7.69 4.03 -29.70
C ASP A 147 -6.58 3.88 -28.64
N ASN A 148 -6.21 4.98 -27.98
CA ASN A 148 -5.16 5.00 -26.98
C ASN A 148 -5.64 4.40 -25.68
N ALA A 149 -5.12 3.22 -25.33
CA ALA A 149 -5.58 2.42 -24.20
C ALA A 149 -5.40 3.12 -22.84
N GLY A 150 -4.29 3.87 -22.66
CA GLY A 150 -4.01 4.62 -21.44
C GLY A 150 -4.90 5.86 -21.31
N LEU A 151 -5.03 6.66 -22.36
CA LEU A 151 -5.86 7.87 -22.37
C LEU A 151 -7.35 7.54 -22.16
N ARG A 152 -7.85 6.49 -22.80
CA ARG A 152 -9.25 6.04 -22.60
C ARG A 152 -9.53 5.67 -21.17
N LEU A 153 -8.66 4.87 -20.57
CA LEU A 153 -8.81 4.49 -19.15
C LEU A 153 -8.69 5.70 -18.24
N GLY A 154 -7.72 6.58 -18.47
CA GLY A 154 -7.52 7.79 -17.67
C GLY A 154 -8.68 8.78 -17.76
N ALA A 155 -9.22 8.99 -18.96
CA ALA A 155 -10.43 9.80 -19.15
C ALA A 155 -11.63 9.18 -18.41
N ALA A 156 -11.83 7.85 -18.52
CA ALA A 156 -12.89 7.17 -17.80
C ALA A 156 -12.75 7.32 -16.27
N LEU A 157 -11.54 7.14 -15.72
CA LEU A 157 -11.28 7.31 -14.29
C LEU A 157 -11.55 8.75 -13.83
N GLY A 158 -11.06 9.75 -14.57
CA GLY A 158 -11.24 11.15 -14.24
C GLY A 158 -12.69 11.61 -14.34
N GLU A 159 -13.36 11.32 -15.45
CA GLU A 159 -14.76 11.71 -15.68
C GLU A 159 -15.73 11.00 -14.72
N LEU A 160 -15.54 9.71 -14.47
CA LEU A 160 -16.33 8.98 -13.47
C LEU A 160 -16.16 9.59 -12.07
N ALA A 161 -14.94 9.95 -11.70
CA ALA A 161 -14.67 10.59 -10.41
C ALA A 161 -15.37 11.96 -10.32
N LEU A 162 -15.31 12.78 -11.38
CA LEU A 162 -16.03 14.06 -11.45
C LEU A 162 -17.56 13.87 -11.39
N ALA A 163 -18.08 12.78 -11.95
CA ALA A 163 -19.49 12.40 -11.88
C ALA A 163 -19.91 11.76 -10.55
N GLY A 164 -18.98 11.66 -9.56
CA GLY A 164 -19.25 11.09 -8.24
C GLY A 164 -19.03 9.57 -8.11
N ARG A 165 -18.53 8.92 -9.17
CA ARG A 165 -18.08 7.52 -9.16
C ARG A 165 -16.58 7.45 -8.96
N ASP A 166 -16.13 7.87 -7.80
CA ASP A 166 -14.72 8.09 -7.46
C ASP A 166 -14.03 6.88 -6.77
N LYS A 167 -14.75 5.76 -6.55
CA LYS A 167 -14.20 4.54 -5.96
C LYS A 167 -13.94 3.50 -7.03
N VAL A 168 -12.65 3.19 -7.26
CA VAL A 168 -12.22 2.15 -8.19
C VAL A 168 -12.03 0.85 -7.43
N THR A 169 -13.00 -0.06 -7.56
CA THR A 169 -12.97 -1.38 -6.91
C THR A 169 -12.32 -2.39 -7.83
N PHE A 170 -11.19 -2.96 -7.39
CA PHE A 170 -10.47 -3.96 -8.17
C PHE A 170 -11.07 -5.34 -7.96
N VAL A 171 -11.36 -6.00 -9.07
CA VAL A 171 -11.78 -7.41 -9.14
C VAL A 171 -10.68 -8.16 -9.88
N THR A 172 -10.15 -9.23 -9.29
CA THR A 172 -9.02 -9.94 -9.90
C THR A 172 -9.27 -11.43 -9.99
N SER A 173 -8.75 -12.04 -11.04
CA SER A 173 -8.53 -13.48 -11.01
C SER A 173 -7.42 -13.83 -10.02
N HIS A 174 -7.40 -15.08 -9.56
CA HIS A 174 -6.54 -15.54 -8.45
C HIS A 174 -5.05 -15.20 -8.65
N SER A 175 -4.53 -15.43 -9.84
CA SER A 175 -3.10 -15.17 -10.12
C SER A 175 -2.70 -13.69 -10.07
N LEU A 176 -3.65 -12.76 -10.09
CA LEU A 176 -3.44 -11.31 -10.12
C LEU A 176 -3.83 -10.61 -8.80
N GLU A 177 -4.23 -11.34 -7.77
CA GLU A 177 -4.81 -10.80 -6.53
C GLU A 177 -3.96 -9.72 -5.82
N THR A 178 -2.64 -9.71 -6.02
CA THR A 178 -1.72 -8.72 -5.41
C THR A 178 -1.35 -7.57 -6.34
N PHE A 179 -1.73 -7.61 -7.61
CA PHE A 179 -1.41 -6.53 -8.55
C PHE A 179 -2.13 -5.21 -8.22
N PRO A 180 -3.38 -5.21 -7.74
CA PRO A 180 -4.06 -4.00 -7.28
C PRO A 180 -3.33 -3.21 -6.20
N GLU A 181 -2.51 -3.82 -5.35
CA GLU A 181 -1.76 -3.11 -4.31
C GLU A 181 -0.78 -2.07 -4.90
N TRP A 182 -0.20 -2.36 -6.08
CA TRP A 182 0.64 -1.40 -6.80
C TRP A 182 -0.21 -0.31 -7.47
N ILE A 183 -1.34 -0.68 -8.11
CA ILE A 183 -2.24 0.29 -8.73
C ILE A 183 -2.85 1.21 -7.66
N GLU A 184 -3.13 0.68 -6.48
CA GLU A 184 -3.60 1.44 -5.32
C GLU A 184 -2.64 2.58 -4.98
N GLN A 185 -1.34 2.28 -4.85
CA GLN A 185 -0.34 3.30 -4.63
C GLN A 185 -0.31 4.32 -5.77
N LEU A 186 -0.27 3.83 -7.01
CA LEU A 186 -0.18 4.66 -8.20
C LEU A 186 -1.32 5.70 -8.25
N ILE A 187 -2.57 5.27 -8.07
CA ILE A 187 -3.75 6.14 -8.11
C ILE A 187 -3.80 7.04 -6.88
N ALA A 188 -3.73 6.48 -5.68
CA ALA A 188 -3.93 7.22 -4.44
C ALA A 188 -2.89 8.34 -4.23
N GLU A 189 -1.63 8.06 -4.54
CA GLU A 189 -0.54 9.02 -4.39
C GLU A 189 -0.55 10.09 -5.50
N SER A 190 -1.09 9.76 -6.67
CA SER A 190 -1.17 10.68 -7.81
C SER A 190 -2.40 11.57 -7.81
N THR A 191 -3.58 11.04 -7.42
CA THR A 191 -4.87 11.75 -7.51
C THR A 191 -5.47 12.14 -6.17
N GLY A 192 -4.79 11.87 -5.07
CA GLY A 192 -5.30 12.11 -3.71
C GLY A 192 -5.02 13.53 -3.20
N LYS A 193 -5.23 14.58 -4.00
CA LYS A 193 -4.87 15.97 -3.64
C LYS A 193 -5.68 17.04 -4.37
N THR A 194 -6.65 16.65 -5.17
CA THR A 194 -7.47 17.56 -5.99
C THR A 194 -8.29 18.49 -5.12
N ILE A 195 -8.21 19.78 -5.38
CA ILE A 195 -9.06 20.81 -4.78
C ILE A 195 -9.79 21.51 -5.91
N LEU A 196 -11.10 21.34 -5.98
CA LEU A 196 -11.93 21.99 -6.98
C LEU A 196 -12.17 23.49 -6.67
N ALA A 197 -12.65 24.23 -7.66
CA ALA A 197 -13.17 25.58 -7.46
C ALA A 197 -14.28 25.54 -6.38
N GLY A 198 -14.13 26.31 -5.30
CA GLY A 198 -15.01 26.23 -4.14
C GLY A 198 -14.44 25.48 -2.93
N GLY A 199 -13.26 24.87 -3.05
CA GLY A 199 -12.52 24.27 -1.94
C GLY A 199 -12.90 22.81 -1.64
N GLU A 200 -13.79 22.20 -2.42
CA GLU A 200 -14.10 20.78 -2.32
C GLU A 200 -12.87 19.95 -2.69
N ARG A 201 -12.53 18.98 -1.84
CA ARG A 201 -11.47 18.03 -2.10
C ARG A 201 -12.00 16.80 -2.80
N ARG A 202 -11.29 16.37 -3.83
CA ARG A 202 -11.57 15.13 -4.55
C ARG A 202 -10.32 14.25 -4.64
N GLY A 203 -10.45 13.10 -5.26
CA GLY A 203 -9.42 12.13 -5.51
C GLY A 203 -10.07 10.81 -5.85
N ILE A 204 -9.39 9.99 -6.60
CA ILE A 204 -9.85 8.63 -6.89
C ILE A 204 -9.44 7.72 -5.74
N VAL A 205 -10.39 6.99 -5.18
CA VAL A 205 -10.18 6.04 -4.08
C VAL A 205 -10.04 4.64 -4.65
N PRO A 206 -8.83 4.09 -4.74
CA PRO A 206 -8.63 2.69 -5.13
C PRO A 206 -9.03 1.78 -3.97
N VAL A 207 -9.79 0.73 -4.27
CA VAL A 207 -10.28 -0.25 -3.30
C VAL A 207 -9.79 -1.62 -3.70
N ALA A 208 -8.74 -2.09 -3.02
CA ALA A 208 -8.15 -3.41 -3.23
C ALA A 208 -8.60 -4.39 -2.13
N GLY A 209 -8.77 -5.66 -2.50
CA GLY A 209 -9.05 -6.74 -1.55
C GLY A 209 -10.45 -6.74 -0.94
N GLU A 210 -11.35 -5.86 -1.35
CA GLU A 210 -12.75 -5.89 -0.94
C GLU A 210 -13.45 -7.09 -1.60
N PRO A 211 -14.16 -7.95 -0.83
CA PRO A 211 -14.86 -9.10 -1.40
C PRO A 211 -15.94 -8.69 -2.42
N LEU A 212 -15.98 -9.36 -3.56
CA LEU A 212 -16.95 -9.09 -4.63
C LEU A 212 -18.36 -9.51 -4.20
N GLY A 213 -19.20 -8.53 -3.90
CA GLY A 213 -20.58 -8.69 -3.44
C GLY A 213 -21.63 -8.71 -4.56
N ALA A 214 -22.90 -8.82 -4.17
CA ALA A 214 -24.04 -8.60 -5.07
C ALA A 214 -24.20 -7.08 -5.37
N PRO A 215 -24.87 -6.68 -6.47
CA PRO A 215 -24.99 -5.27 -6.85
C PRO A 215 -25.57 -4.36 -5.76
N ASP A 216 -26.50 -4.87 -4.99
CA ASP A 216 -27.15 -4.14 -3.89
C ASP A 216 -26.25 -3.92 -2.65
N ALA A 217 -25.07 -4.54 -2.62
CA ALA A 217 -24.05 -4.30 -1.61
C ALA A 217 -23.30 -2.98 -1.84
N TYR A 218 -23.43 -2.35 -2.99
CA TYR A 218 -22.66 -1.17 -3.38
C TYR A 218 -23.51 0.08 -3.52
N GLY A 219 -22.91 1.24 -3.26
CA GLY A 219 -23.46 2.53 -3.64
C GLY A 219 -23.18 2.86 -5.12
N ASP A 220 -23.77 3.97 -5.60
CA ASP A 220 -23.61 4.43 -6.99
C ASP A 220 -22.24 5.06 -7.28
N ASP A 221 -21.34 5.07 -6.32
CA ASP A 221 -20.04 5.72 -6.36
C ASP A 221 -18.89 4.83 -6.86
N ARG A 222 -19.22 3.64 -7.38
CA ARG A 222 -18.25 2.62 -7.80
C ARG A 222 -18.00 2.60 -9.30
N PHE A 223 -16.73 2.30 -9.65
CA PHE A 223 -16.28 1.76 -10.92
C PHE A 223 -15.56 0.45 -10.63
N PHE A 224 -15.92 -0.62 -11.31
CA PHE A 224 -15.29 -1.93 -11.13
C PHE A 224 -14.23 -2.16 -12.21
N ALA A 225 -12.97 -2.33 -11.81
CA ALA A 225 -11.86 -2.63 -12.68
C ALA A 225 -11.46 -4.11 -12.55
N ALA A 226 -11.86 -4.92 -13.51
CA ALA A 226 -11.62 -6.38 -13.50
C ALA A 226 -10.33 -6.72 -14.26
N LEU A 227 -9.33 -7.25 -13.54
CA LEU A 227 -8.05 -7.72 -14.04
C LEU A 227 -8.09 -9.25 -14.12
N LEU A 228 -8.13 -9.80 -15.33
CA LEU A 228 -8.45 -11.20 -15.58
C LEU A 228 -7.33 -11.87 -16.37
N LEU A 229 -6.70 -12.90 -15.80
CA LEU A 229 -5.67 -13.68 -16.48
C LEU A 229 -6.28 -14.86 -17.19
N GLN A 230 -5.93 -15.04 -18.45
CA GLN A 230 -6.31 -16.22 -19.23
C GLN A 230 -5.72 -17.48 -18.58
N GLY A 231 -6.56 -18.47 -18.35
CA GLY A 231 -6.21 -19.72 -17.70
C GLY A 231 -6.61 -19.81 -16.22
N ASP A 232 -6.93 -18.70 -15.57
CA ASP A 232 -7.60 -18.73 -14.28
C ASP A 232 -9.10 -19.05 -14.46
N ASP A 233 -9.72 -19.71 -13.47
CA ASP A 233 -11.19 -19.82 -13.44
C ASP A 233 -11.82 -18.48 -13.06
N ILE A 234 -12.46 -17.86 -14.03
CA ILE A 234 -13.10 -16.55 -13.88
C ILE A 234 -14.64 -16.62 -14.01
N SER A 235 -15.21 -17.82 -14.07
CA SER A 235 -16.64 -18.00 -14.36
C SER A 235 -17.54 -17.30 -13.37
N ALA A 236 -17.27 -17.44 -12.06
CA ALA A 236 -18.01 -16.77 -11.01
C ALA A 236 -17.81 -15.24 -11.01
N ILE A 237 -16.59 -14.79 -11.35
CA ILE A 237 -16.26 -13.36 -11.47
C ILE A 237 -17.05 -12.74 -12.63
N GLU A 238 -16.99 -13.31 -13.83
CA GLU A 238 -17.68 -12.78 -15.01
C GLU A 238 -19.20 -12.70 -14.79
N LYS A 239 -19.80 -13.75 -14.20
CA LYS A 239 -21.23 -13.70 -13.84
C LYS A 239 -21.54 -12.53 -12.91
N ARG A 240 -20.71 -12.28 -11.90
CA ARG A 240 -20.91 -11.18 -10.97
C ARG A 240 -20.72 -9.82 -11.63
N LEU A 241 -19.75 -9.71 -12.56
CA LEU A 241 -19.54 -8.48 -13.35
C LEU A 241 -20.74 -8.18 -14.26
N GLU A 242 -21.35 -9.20 -14.88
CA GLU A 242 -22.59 -9.07 -15.64
C GLU A 242 -23.76 -8.59 -14.76
N ASP A 243 -23.91 -9.15 -13.54
CA ASP A 243 -24.91 -8.69 -12.57
C ASP A 243 -24.72 -7.21 -12.21
N LEU A 244 -23.48 -6.77 -12.01
CA LEU A 244 -23.12 -5.38 -11.71
C LEU A 244 -23.43 -4.44 -12.90
N GLU A 245 -23.08 -4.82 -14.12
CA GLU A 245 -23.42 -4.06 -15.33
C GLU A 245 -24.93 -3.96 -15.52
N GLY A 246 -25.65 -5.06 -15.31
CA GLY A 246 -27.12 -5.10 -15.39
C GLY A 246 -27.78 -4.19 -14.35
N ALA A 247 -27.13 -3.93 -13.22
CA ALA A 247 -27.57 -3.00 -12.19
C ALA A 247 -27.10 -1.54 -12.44
N GLY A 248 -26.38 -1.26 -13.52
CA GLY A 248 -25.94 0.08 -13.92
C GLY A 248 -24.60 0.52 -13.35
N HIS A 249 -23.83 -0.39 -12.76
CA HIS A 249 -22.45 -0.08 -12.38
C HIS A 249 -21.51 -0.13 -13.61
N PRO A 250 -20.65 0.87 -13.80
CA PRO A 250 -19.64 0.81 -14.84
C PRO A 250 -18.58 -0.26 -14.50
N VAL A 251 -18.24 -1.10 -15.48
CA VAL A 251 -17.28 -2.18 -15.38
C VAL A 251 -16.26 -2.08 -16.53
N GLY A 252 -14.97 -2.06 -16.17
CA GLY A 252 -13.85 -2.19 -17.10
C GLY A 252 -13.22 -3.59 -17.00
N ARG A 253 -13.05 -4.29 -18.11
CA ARG A 253 -12.39 -5.60 -18.17
C ARG A 253 -11.02 -5.48 -18.82
N PHE A 254 -9.98 -5.90 -18.09
CA PHE A 254 -8.59 -5.93 -18.53
C PHE A 254 -8.16 -7.40 -18.59
N LYS A 255 -8.17 -7.96 -19.79
CA LYS A 255 -7.85 -9.37 -20.04
C LYS A 255 -6.38 -9.51 -20.38
N LEU A 256 -5.64 -10.27 -19.57
CA LEU A 256 -4.23 -10.59 -19.76
C LEU A 256 -4.12 -11.97 -20.40
N SER A 257 -3.40 -12.08 -21.50
CA SER A 257 -3.19 -13.35 -22.21
C SER A 257 -2.20 -14.25 -21.48
N ASP A 258 -1.19 -13.67 -20.87
CA ASP A 258 -0.24 -14.35 -19.99
C ASP A 258 0.25 -13.40 -18.87
N ARG A 259 1.02 -13.94 -17.92
CA ARG A 259 1.52 -13.17 -16.77
C ARG A 259 2.46 -12.02 -17.16
N TYR A 260 3.10 -12.07 -18.33
CA TYR A 260 3.99 -11.01 -18.80
C TYR A 260 3.22 -9.77 -19.30
N ASP A 261 1.93 -9.90 -19.58
CA ASP A 261 1.07 -8.74 -19.87
C ASP A 261 0.95 -7.78 -18.66
N LEU A 262 1.41 -8.19 -17.47
CA LEU A 262 1.62 -7.26 -16.36
C LEU A 262 2.53 -6.09 -16.75
N GLY A 263 3.54 -6.29 -17.59
CA GLY A 263 4.36 -5.20 -18.10
C GLY A 263 3.56 -4.19 -18.92
N ALA A 264 2.61 -4.67 -19.74
CA ALA A 264 1.70 -3.82 -20.48
C ALA A 264 0.71 -3.08 -19.54
N GLU A 265 0.14 -3.80 -18.56
CA GLU A 265 -0.79 -3.19 -17.61
C GLU A 265 -0.10 -2.14 -16.71
N MET A 266 1.13 -2.38 -16.26
CA MET A 266 1.90 -1.37 -15.53
C MET A 266 1.98 -0.06 -16.34
N PHE A 267 2.39 -0.12 -17.59
CA PHE A 267 2.49 1.09 -18.42
C PHE A 267 1.12 1.72 -18.73
N ARG A 268 0.09 0.89 -19.00
CA ARG A 268 -1.28 1.39 -19.22
C ARG A 268 -1.79 2.19 -18.03
N TRP A 269 -1.66 1.65 -16.83
CA TRP A 269 -2.15 2.30 -15.60
C TRP A 269 -1.34 3.55 -15.24
N GLU A 270 -0.03 3.59 -15.55
CA GLU A 270 0.80 4.79 -15.39
C GLU A 270 0.29 5.94 -16.29
N VAL A 271 0.06 5.67 -17.57
CA VAL A 271 -0.51 6.66 -18.52
C VAL A 271 -1.93 7.05 -18.11
N ALA A 272 -2.76 6.08 -17.74
CA ALA A 272 -4.14 6.33 -17.31
C ALA A 272 -4.20 7.21 -16.06
N THR A 273 -3.32 6.98 -15.10
CA THR A 273 -3.26 7.80 -13.87
C THR A 273 -2.82 9.23 -14.18
N ALA A 274 -1.85 9.41 -15.08
CA ALA A 274 -1.44 10.73 -15.52
C ALA A 274 -2.57 11.47 -16.27
N ALA A 275 -3.29 10.76 -17.15
CA ALA A 275 -4.43 11.32 -17.88
C ALA A 275 -5.61 11.66 -16.93
N ALA A 276 -5.90 10.80 -15.94
CA ALA A 276 -6.91 11.09 -14.92
C ALA A 276 -6.56 12.35 -14.13
N GLY A 277 -5.27 12.53 -13.75
CA GLY A 277 -4.79 13.75 -13.11
C GLY A 277 -5.05 14.99 -13.97
N SER A 278 -4.84 14.91 -15.28
CA SER A 278 -5.15 16.00 -16.21
C SER A 278 -6.66 16.35 -16.24
N VAL A 279 -7.54 15.33 -16.24
CA VAL A 279 -9.00 15.52 -16.17
C VAL A 279 -9.41 16.16 -14.86
N LEU A 280 -8.79 15.73 -13.74
CA LEU A 280 -9.03 16.28 -12.41
C LEU A 280 -8.40 17.67 -12.19
N GLY A 281 -7.53 18.12 -13.10
CA GLY A 281 -6.85 19.42 -13.02
C GLY A 281 -5.72 19.46 -11.98
N GLU A 282 -5.03 18.34 -11.76
CA GLU A 282 -3.94 18.23 -10.78
C GLU A 282 -2.65 17.67 -11.37
N ASN A 283 -1.53 17.87 -10.66
CA ASN A 283 -0.24 17.28 -11.01
C ASN A 283 -0.13 15.86 -10.44
N PRO A 284 -0.14 14.79 -11.27
CA PRO A 284 -0.08 13.40 -10.79
C PRO A 284 1.33 12.98 -10.33
N PHE A 285 2.35 13.83 -10.45
CA PHE A 285 3.75 13.47 -10.22
C PHE A 285 4.33 13.99 -8.90
N ASP A 286 3.59 14.78 -8.13
CA ASP A 286 3.97 15.23 -6.79
C ASP A 286 3.15 14.55 -5.67
N GLN A 287 3.53 14.76 -4.40
CA GLN A 287 2.86 14.19 -3.21
C GLN A 287 3.07 15.11 -1.98
N PRO A 288 2.39 16.27 -1.93
CA PRO A 288 2.67 17.31 -0.92
C PRO A 288 2.29 16.91 0.52
N ASP A 289 1.32 16.00 0.72
CA ASP A 289 0.82 15.65 2.05
C ASP A 289 1.62 14.55 2.75
N VAL A 290 2.48 13.82 2.04
CA VAL A 290 3.35 12.78 2.61
C VAL A 290 4.36 13.36 3.60
N GLN A 291 4.88 14.56 3.32
CA GLN A 291 5.89 15.20 4.17
C GLN A 291 5.37 15.54 5.57
N LEU A 292 4.10 15.91 5.70
CA LEU A 292 3.49 16.22 6.99
C LEU A 292 3.57 15.02 7.96
N ALA A 293 3.19 13.82 7.50
CA ALA A 293 3.24 12.63 8.32
C ALA A 293 4.68 12.26 8.74
N LYS A 294 5.65 12.40 7.83
CA LYS A 294 7.08 12.17 8.13
C LYS A 294 7.60 13.14 9.19
N THR A 295 7.28 14.42 9.08
CA THR A 295 7.68 15.43 10.06
C THR A 295 7.11 15.11 11.44
N LEU A 296 5.83 14.79 11.52
CA LEU A 296 5.17 14.46 12.79
C LEU A 296 5.68 13.14 13.38
N ALA A 297 5.99 12.12 12.57
CA ALA A 297 6.62 10.89 13.02
C ALA A 297 8.02 11.15 13.60
N ASN A 298 8.83 11.99 12.95
CA ASN A 298 10.14 12.39 13.47
C ASN A 298 10.04 13.17 14.79
N GLU A 299 9.05 14.05 14.95
CA GLU A 299 8.78 14.72 16.23
C GLU A 299 8.35 13.71 17.31
N ALA A 300 7.51 12.73 16.95
CA ALA A 300 7.10 11.65 17.85
C ALA A 300 8.31 10.80 18.28
N MET A 301 9.23 10.48 17.36
CA MET A 301 10.49 9.79 17.67
C MET A 301 11.35 10.56 18.67
N LYS A 302 11.52 11.87 18.48
CA LYS A 302 12.27 12.72 19.42
C LYS A 302 11.63 12.75 20.81
N LYS A 303 10.29 12.77 20.88
CA LYS A 303 9.55 12.70 22.16
C LYS A 303 9.69 11.32 22.81
N ALA A 304 9.72 10.25 22.02
CA ALA A 304 9.95 8.90 22.53
C ALA A 304 11.35 8.76 23.13
N ALA A 305 12.38 9.20 22.45
CA ALA A 305 13.75 9.21 22.94
C ALA A 305 13.91 10.00 24.25
N ALA A 306 13.09 11.05 24.47
CA ALA A 306 13.03 11.82 25.69
C ALA A 306 12.12 11.20 26.78
N GLY A 307 11.55 10.02 26.57
CA GLY A 307 10.57 9.41 27.48
C GLY A 307 9.23 10.16 27.58
N LYS A 308 8.96 11.05 26.62
CA LYS A 308 7.81 11.96 26.60
C LYS A 308 6.74 11.59 25.57
N LEU A 309 6.93 10.49 24.82
CA LEU A 309 5.93 10.04 23.87
C LEU A 309 4.71 9.53 24.62
N LYS A 310 3.63 10.29 24.58
CA LYS A 310 2.33 9.82 25.02
C LYS A 310 1.68 9.09 23.84
N THR A 311 1.85 7.78 23.74
CA THR A 311 1.24 6.92 22.71
C THR A 311 -0.28 6.76 22.87
N GLY A 312 -0.89 7.45 23.78
CA GLY A 312 -2.27 7.32 24.18
C GLY A 312 -3.11 8.57 23.99
N GLY A 313 -3.17 9.16 22.79
CA GLY A 313 -4.39 9.91 22.44
C GLY A 313 -5.59 8.97 22.61
N ARG A 314 -6.79 9.45 22.94
CA ARG A 314 -8.02 8.67 23.26
C ARG A 314 -8.16 7.36 22.45
N ALA A 315 -7.38 6.34 22.78
CA ALA A 315 -7.51 5.02 22.21
C ALA A 315 -8.59 4.26 23.00
N VAL A 316 -9.47 3.59 22.29
CA VAL A 316 -10.47 2.70 22.89
C VAL A 316 -9.87 1.29 22.97
N ALA A 317 -9.91 0.67 24.13
CA ALA A 317 -9.44 -0.70 24.28
C ALA A 317 -10.45 -1.67 23.63
N ALA A 318 -9.95 -2.59 22.80
CA ALA A 318 -10.78 -3.54 22.07
C ALA A 318 -11.60 -4.51 22.95
N GLY A 319 -11.27 -4.70 24.22
CA GLY A 319 -12.07 -5.48 25.18
C GLY A 319 -12.79 -4.60 26.21
N GLY A 320 -12.77 -3.27 26.03
CA GLY A 320 -13.31 -2.32 26.99
C GLY A 320 -14.81 -2.08 26.84
N LYS A 321 -15.50 -1.75 27.96
CA LYS A 321 -16.94 -1.45 27.99
C LYS A 321 -17.41 -0.31 27.05
N GLY A 322 -16.48 0.50 26.51
CA GLY A 322 -16.79 1.62 25.62
C GLY A 322 -16.64 1.31 24.13
N LEU A 323 -16.24 0.09 23.75
CA LEU A 323 -15.95 -0.25 22.35
C LEU A 323 -17.19 -0.10 21.48
N ASP A 324 -18.32 -0.71 21.85
CA ASP A 324 -19.56 -0.68 21.05
C ASP A 324 -20.05 0.75 20.83
N ALA A 325 -20.05 1.57 21.89
CA ALA A 325 -20.47 2.97 21.80
C ALA A 325 -19.52 3.79 20.93
N ALA A 326 -18.22 3.55 20.98
CA ALA A 326 -17.22 4.25 20.19
C ALA A 326 -17.35 3.88 18.70
N VAL A 327 -17.54 2.59 18.38
CA VAL A 327 -17.75 2.10 17.01
C VAL A 327 -19.08 2.64 16.45
N ALA A 328 -20.16 2.55 17.23
CA ALA A 328 -21.47 3.08 16.80
C ALA A 328 -21.39 4.60 16.51
N GLY A 329 -20.85 5.40 17.41
CA GLY A 329 -20.70 6.85 17.19
C GLY A 329 -19.74 7.21 16.05
N TRP A 330 -18.73 6.36 15.78
CA TRP A 330 -17.86 6.55 14.62
C TRP A 330 -18.61 6.24 13.32
N LEU A 331 -19.45 5.21 13.28
CA LEU A 331 -20.25 4.81 12.11
C LEU A 331 -21.44 5.75 11.87
N GLU A 332 -22.10 6.25 12.91
CA GLU A 332 -23.27 7.15 12.81
C GLU A 332 -23.01 8.39 11.94
N GLY A 333 -21.78 8.90 11.96
CA GLY A 333 -21.43 10.04 11.12
C GLY A 333 -21.05 9.70 9.68
N ALA A 334 -21.07 8.43 9.26
CA ALA A 334 -20.75 8.03 7.89
C ALA A 334 -21.96 8.27 6.97
N LYS A 335 -21.70 8.77 5.75
CA LYS A 335 -22.72 9.14 4.77
C LYS A 335 -22.49 8.40 3.46
N ALA A 336 -23.55 8.23 2.67
CA ALA A 336 -23.43 7.68 1.31
C ALA A 336 -22.38 8.45 0.51
N GLY A 337 -21.49 7.70 -0.16
CA GLY A 337 -20.35 8.23 -0.90
C GLY A 337 -19.11 8.53 -0.06
N ASP A 338 -19.14 8.34 1.25
CA ASP A 338 -17.91 8.29 2.06
C ASP A 338 -17.12 6.99 1.76
N TYR A 339 -15.85 6.93 2.18
CA TYR A 339 -15.13 5.68 2.30
C TYR A 339 -14.57 5.52 3.72
N LEU A 340 -14.36 4.26 4.12
CA LEU A 340 -13.75 3.91 5.38
C LEU A 340 -12.33 3.39 5.13
N GLY A 341 -11.37 3.82 5.94
CA GLY A 341 -9.99 3.34 5.87
C GLY A 341 -9.60 2.60 7.15
N ILE A 342 -9.16 1.35 7.03
CA ILE A 342 -8.55 0.58 8.11
C ILE A 342 -7.05 0.74 8.05
N HIS A 343 -6.45 1.35 9.06
CA HIS A 343 -5.02 1.58 9.22
C HIS A 343 -4.47 0.66 10.31
N ALA A 344 -3.91 -0.49 9.93
CA ALA A 344 -3.47 -1.52 10.86
C ALA A 344 -1.96 -1.44 11.11
N TYR A 345 -1.56 -0.94 12.29
CA TYR A 345 -0.18 -0.99 12.77
C TYR A 345 0.02 -2.27 13.59
N LEU A 346 -0.06 -3.40 12.92
CA LEU A 346 -0.05 -4.76 13.46
C LEU A 346 0.97 -5.62 12.71
N PRO A 347 1.42 -6.74 13.30
CA PRO A 347 2.27 -7.67 12.57
C PRO A 347 1.48 -8.33 11.43
N PRO A 348 1.99 -8.32 10.17
CA PRO A 348 1.30 -8.90 9.02
C PRO A 348 1.41 -10.44 9.01
N ARG A 349 0.69 -11.10 9.92
CA ARG A 349 0.58 -12.56 9.99
C ARG A 349 -0.64 -13.03 9.19
N PRO A 350 -0.67 -14.28 8.68
CA PRO A 350 -1.83 -14.80 7.94
C PRO A 350 -3.15 -14.66 8.72
N GLU A 351 -3.14 -14.99 10.01
CA GLU A 351 -4.30 -14.88 10.89
C GLU A 351 -4.75 -13.44 11.12
N THR A 352 -3.80 -12.50 11.29
CA THR A 352 -4.10 -11.06 11.42
C THR A 352 -4.69 -10.52 10.12
N THR A 353 -4.12 -10.92 8.98
CA THR A 353 -4.60 -10.50 7.65
C THR A 353 -6.02 -11.03 7.39
N ALA A 354 -6.30 -12.29 7.71
CA ALA A 354 -7.64 -12.85 7.58
C ALA A 354 -8.66 -12.17 8.50
N ALA A 355 -8.27 -11.85 9.74
CA ALA A 355 -9.14 -11.13 10.67
C ALA A 355 -9.45 -9.69 10.22
N LEU A 356 -8.46 -8.98 9.66
CA LEU A 356 -8.63 -7.65 9.09
C LEU A 356 -9.50 -7.68 7.83
N ALA A 357 -9.32 -8.66 6.95
CA ALA A 357 -10.20 -8.87 5.79
C ALA A 357 -11.66 -9.13 6.23
N GLY A 358 -11.85 -9.92 7.30
CA GLY A 358 -13.16 -10.13 7.90
C GLY A 358 -13.78 -8.85 8.49
N LEU A 359 -12.97 -7.98 9.08
CA LEU A 359 -13.41 -6.67 9.57
C LEU A 359 -13.76 -5.72 8.40
N GLN A 360 -12.96 -5.71 7.33
CA GLN A 360 -13.24 -4.97 6.10
C GLN A 360 -14.59 -5.38 5.52
N ALA A 361 -14.83 -6.69 5.38
CA ALA A 361 -16.09 -7.23 4.90
C ALA A 361 -17.29 -6.86 5.80
N ALA A 362 -17.12 -6.90 7.12
CA ALA A 362 -18.16 -6.53 8.08
C ALA A 362 -18.53 -5.03 7.97
N LEU A 363 -17.52 -4.16 7.87
CA LEU A 363 -17.73 -2.72 7.66
C LEU A 363 -18.44 -2.45 6.33
N HIS A 364 -18.00 -3.09 5.24
CA HIS A 364 -18.67 -2.96 3.94
C HIS A 364 -20.11 -3.45 3.98
N ALA A 365 -20.37 -4.63 4.49
CA ALA A 365 -21.73 -5.19 4.61
C ALA A 365 -22.66 -4.31 5.45
N ARG A 366 -22.10 -3.69 6.52
CA ARG A 366 -22.88 -2.83 7.41
C ARG A 366 -23.23 -1.46 6.82
N THR A 367 -22.32 -0.90 6.00
CA THR A 367 -22.41 0.50 5.55
C THR A 367 -22.66 0.65 4.04
N LYS A 368 -22.35 -0.37 3.24
CA LYS A 368 -22.28 -0.35 1.77
C LYS A 368 -21.21 0.62 1.22
N LEU A 369 -20.40 1.20 2.10
CA LEU A 369 -19.32 2.10 1.73
C LEU A 369 -18.11 1.34 1.25
N ALA A 370 -17.25 2.00 0.48
CA ALA A 370 -15.93 1.50 0.15
C ALA A 370 -15.08 1.38 1.42
N VAL A 371 -14.37 0.27 1.57
CA VAL A 371 -13.50 0.06 2.72
C VAL A 371 -12.11 -0.29 2.24
N THR A 372 -11.15 0.61 2.47
CA THR A 372 -9.73 0.36 2.19
C THR A 372 -9.05 -0.25 3.43
N LEU A 373 -8.04 -1.09 3.20
CA LEU A 373 -7.26 -1.73 4.26
C LEU A 373 -5.77 -1.58 3.96
N GLY A 374 -5.02 -0.99 4.89
CA GLY A 374 -3.58 -0.86 4.76
C GLY A 374 -2.82 -1.19 6.04
N TYR A 375 -1.70 -1.91 5.90
CA TYR A 375 -0.75 -2.08 7.00
C TYR A 375 0.15 -0.85 7.12
N GLY A 376 0.27 -0.33 8.34
CA GLY A 376 1.27 0.68 8.69
C GLY A 376 2.62 0.05 9.06
N PRO A 377 3.76 0.66 8.69
CA PRO A 377 3.84 1.98 8.04
C PRO A 377 3.72 1.96 6.50
N ARG A 378 3.61 0.78 5.85
CA ARG A 378 3.61 0.65 4.38
C ARG A 378 2.65 1.63 3.70
N PHE A 379 1.40 1.72 4.14
CA PHE A 379 0.41 2.59 3.51
C PHE A 379 0.75 4.09 3.60
N LEU A 380 1.63 4.52 4.52
CA LEU A 380 2.10 5.91 4.57
C LEU A 380 2.84 6.32 3.30
N HIS A 381 3.44 5.33 2.61
CA HIS A 381 4.16 5.47 1.35
C HIS A 381 3.31 5.06 0.13
N SER A 382 2.00 4.91 0.29
CA SER A 382 1.07 4.58 -0.80
C SER A 382 -0.20 5.43 -0.70
N THR A 383 -1.22 4.97 0.01
CA THR A 383 -2.51 5.65 0.16
C THR A 383 -2.46 6.87 1.11
N GLY A 384 -1.36 7.06 1.82
CA GLY A 384 -1.21 8.14 2.79
C GLY A 384 -1.42 9.56 2.23
N GLN A 385 -1.08 9.79 0.95
CA GLN A 385 -1.37 11.05 0.26
C GLN A 385 -2.88 11.26 0.14
N LEU A 386 -3.61 10.26 -0.38
CA LEU A 386 -5.07 10.29 -0.52
C LEU A 386 -5.79 10.50 0.82
N HIS A 387 -5.39 9.79 1.86
CA HIS A 387 -6.02 9.88 3.17
C HIS A 387 -5.94 11.29 3.78
N LYS A 388 -4.91 12.05 3.45
CA LYS A 388 -4.66 13.40 3.98
C LYS A 388 -5.08 14.50 3.01
N GLY A 389 -4.76 14.34 1.73
CA GLY A 389 -4.95 15.34 0.71
C GLY A 389 -6.21 15.19 -0.14
N GLY A 390 -6.74 13.97 -0.27
CA GLY A 390 -7.90 13.65 -1.09
C GLY A 390 -9.23 14.07 -0.48
N THR A 391 -10.29 13.43 -0.94
CA THR A 391 -11.67 13.75 -0.54
C THR A 391 -11.86 13.85 0.98
N ASP A 392 -12.69 14.81 1.42
CA ASP A 392 -13.05 14.95 2.84
C ASP A 392 -14.12 13.92 3.27
N ARG A 393 -14.65 13.14 2.34
CA ARG A 393 -15.65 12.10 2.53
C ARG A 393 -15.01 10.80 2.96
N CYS A 394 -14.42 10.80 4.17
CA CYS A 394 -13.67 9.66 4.68
C CYS A 394 -13.67 9.58 6.20
N ARG A 395 -13.54 8.37 6.72
CA ARG A 395 -13.37 8.08 8.15
C ARG A 395 -12.33 6.98 8.32
N PHE A 396 -11.51 7.08 9.35
CA PHE A 396 -10.41 6.16 9.56
C PHE A 396 -10.54 5.40 10.87
N LEU A 397 -10.27 4.12 10.80
CA LEU A 397 -10.14 3.20 11.92
C LEU A 397 -8.67 2.84 12.05
N GLN A 398 -7.95 3.48 12.99
CA GLN A 398 -6.57 3.16 13.27
C GLN A 398 -6.48 2.10 14.35
N ILE A 399 -5.87 0.97 14.03
CA ILE A 399 -5.72 -0.18 14.93
C ILE A 399 -4.25 -0.32 15.28
N VAL A 400 -3.96 -0.34 16.58
CA VAL A 400 -2.61 -0.49 17.12
C VAL A 400 -2.61 -1.59 18.19
N ASP A 401 -1.48 -2.27 18.34
CA ASP A 401 -1.26 -3.24 19.40
C ASP A 401 -0.18 -2.76 20.40
N GLN A 402 0.23 -3.67 21.25
CA GLN A 402 1.37 -3.52 22.11
C GLN A 402 2.25 -4.76 21.92
N PRO A 403 3.38 -4.63 21.21
CA PRO A 403 4.31 -5.75 21.05
C PRO A 403 4.69 -6.36 22.41
N ALA A 404 4.71 -7.69 22.49
CA ALA A 404 5.08 -8.41 23.72
C ALA A 404 6.54 -8.15 24.09
N GLU A 405 7.40 -8.06 23.09
CA GLU A 405 8.80 -7.74 23.22
C GLU A 405 9.19 -6.71 22.16
N ASP A 406 9.99 -5.75 22.56
CA ASP A 406 10.54 -4.79 21.62
C ASP A 406 11.87 -5.29 21.02
N LEU A 407 12.36 -4.62 20.00
CA LEU A 407 13.56 -4.99 19.25
C LEU A 407 14.40 -3.75 18.98
N ALA A 408 15.64 -3.75 19.44
CA ALA A 408 16.56 -2.64 19.21
C ALA A 408 16.90 -2.48 17.72
N VAL A 409 17.05 -1.23 17.27
CA VAL A 409 17.65 -0.93 15.97
C VAL A 409 19.10 -0.56 16.22
N PRO A 410 20.08 -1.38 15.78
CA PRO A 410 21.50 -1.13 15.99
C PRO A 410 21.92 0.25 15.47
N GLU A 411 22.96 0.82 16.07
CA GLU A 411 23.51 2.14 15.71
C GLU A 411 22.53 3.32 15.86
N THR A 412 21.38 3.09 16.51
CA THR A 412 20.37 4.13 16.77
C THR A 412 19.99 4.19 18.25
N SER A 413 19.29 5.25 18.63
CA SER A 413 18.76 5.40 20.00
C SER A 413 17.31 4.94 20.15
N TYR A 414 16.75 4.24 19.16
CA TYR A 414 15.36 3.80 19.15
C TYR A 414 15.23 2.30 18.86
N THR A 415 14.04 1.80 19.11
CA THR A 415 13.64 0.42 18.86
C THR A 415 12.62 0.36 17.73
N PHE A 416 12.37 -0.82 17.16
CA PHE A 416 11.32 -1.01 16.18
C PHE A 416 9.93 -0.71 16.75
N GLY A 417 9.66 -1.07 18.03
CA GLY A 417 8.41 -0.71 18.70
C GLY A 417 8.23 0.80 18.87
N THR A 418 9.32 1.52 19.20
CA THR A 418 9.33 2.99 19.23
C THR A 418 9.05 3.56 17.83
N LEU A 419 9.67 3.01 16.80
CA LEU A 419 9.53 3.48 15.44
C LEU A 419 8.08 3.33 14.94
N ILE A 420 7.50 2.12 15.02
CA ILE A 420 6.11 1.90 14.55
C ILE A 420 5.09 2.71 15.37
N GLY A 421 5.31 2.83 16.68
CA GLY A 421 4.46 3.65 17.54
C GLY A 421 4.50 5.14 17.17
N ALA A 422 5.69 5.67 16.85
CA ALA A 422 5.85 7.05 16.38
C ALA A 422 5.24 7.27 14.99
N GLN A 423 5.33 6.30 14.10
CA GLN A 423 4.70 6.35 12.78
C GLN A 423 3.18 6.34 12.90
N ALA A 424 2.60 5.48 13.74
CA ALA A 424 1.16 5.46 14.02
C ALA A 424 0.66 6.78 14.63
N GLU A 425 1.42 7.34 15.56
CA GLU A 425 1.07 8.61 16.21
C GLU A 425 1.19 9.79 15.23
N GLY A 426 2.25 9.84 14.43
CA GLY A 426 2.45 10.87 13.42
C GLY A 426 1.36 10.87 12.35
N ASP A 427 0.94 9.68 11.90
CA ASP A 427 -0.16 9.51 10.96
C ASP A 427 -1.49 10.01 11.54
N ARG A 428 -1.83 9.57 12.76
CA ARG A 428 -3.03 10.04 13.45
C ARG A 428 -3.09 11.56 13.55
N GLN A 429 -1.99 12.18 14.00
CA GLN A 429 -1.90 13.64 14.12
C GLN A 429 -2.01 14.33 12.76
N ALA A 430 -1.44 13.76 11.70
CA ALA A 430 -1.57 14.29 10.34
C ALA A 430 -3.02 14.25 9.84
N LEU A 431 -3.73 13.15 10.08
CA LEU A 431 -5.15 13.00 9.75
C LEU A 431 -6.01 14.01 10.51
N GLU A 432 -5.80 14.15 11.82
CA GLU A 432 -6.55 15.11 12.66
C GLU A 432 -6.28 16.56 12.26
N LYS A 433 -5.03 16.92 11.92
CA LYS A 433 -4.69 18.25 11.37
C LYS A 433 -5.42 18.53 10.05
N ARG A 434 -5.70 17.49 9.27
CA ARG A 434 -6.52 17.54 8.05
C ARG A 434 -8.02 17.40 8.33
N LYS A 435 -8.44 17.49 9.60
CA LYS A 435 -9.83 17.38 10.07
C LYS A 435 -10.49 16.03 9.70
N ARG A 436 -9.68 14.98 9.56
CA ARG A 436 -10.20 13.62 9.34
C ARG A 436 -10.74 13.03 10.64
N THR A 437 -11.85 12.30 10.57
CA THR A 437 -12.36 11.56 11.72
C THR A 437 -11.58 10.26 11.89
N VAL A 438 -10.93 10.11 13.04
CA VAL A 438 -10.11 8.93 13.36
C VAL A 438 -10.64 8.29 14.63
N LEU A 439 -11.02 7.02 14.57
CA LEU A 439 -11.24 6.16 15.73
C LEU A 439 -9.99 5.31 15.93
N ARG A 440 -9.32 5.45 17.08
CA ARG A 440 -8.14 4.64 17.42
C ARG A 440 -8.52 3.52 18.36
N ILE A 441 -8.20 2.29 17.99
CA ILE A 441 -8.42 1.07 18.78
C ILE A 441 -7.07 0.50 19.22
N GLN A 442 -6.97 0.21 20.52
CA GLN A 442 -5.84 -0.48 21.12
C GLN A 442 -6.20 -1.95 21.37
N LEU A 443 -5.53 -2.88 20.67
CA LEU A 443 -5.78 -4.32 20.82
C LEU A 443 -5.12 -4.92 22.09
N GLY A 444 -4.08 -4.31 22.62
CA GLY A 444 -3.23 -4.88 23.66
C GLY A 444 -2.29 -5.96 23.08
N GLN A 445 -2.00 -6.99 23.88
CA GLN A 445 -1.07 -8.08 23.47
C GLN A 445 -1.76 -9.26 22.76
N LYS A 446 -3.09 -9.26 22.67
CA LYS A 446 -3.89 -10.38 22.10
C LYS A 446 -4.66 -9.92 20.87
N ASP A 447 -3.96 -9.73 19.78
CA ASP A 447 -4.50 -9.18 18.52
C ASP A 447 -5.76 -9.88 18.04
N ALA A 448 -5.76 -11.22 18.01
CA ALA A 448 -6.88 -12.00 17.50
C ALA A 448 -8.17 -11.77 18.29
N GLN A 449 -8.07 -11.70 19.63
CA GLN A 449 -9.23 -11.45 20.48
C GLN A 449 -9.74 -10.01 20.31
N GLY A 450 -8.81 -9.04 20.24
CA GLY A 450 -9.15 -7.63 20.03
C GLY A 450 -9.82 -7.40 18.67
N LEU A 451 -9.31 -8.03 17.61
CA LEU A 451 -9.92 -7.93 16.26
C LEU A 451 -11.30 -8.61 16.21
N ALA A 452 -11.47 -9.75 16.88
CA ALA A 452 -12.77 -10.42 16.98
C ALA A 452 -13.81 -9.56 17.72
N ALA A 453 -13.42 -8.96 18.86
CA ALA A 453 -14.29 -8.04 19.61
C ALA A 453 -14.65 -6.79 18.79
N LEU A 454 -13.69 -6.22 18.07
CA LEU A 454 -13.92 -5.07 17.19
C LEU A 454 -14.89 -5.42 16.06
N ARG A 455 -14.72 -6.58 15.41
CA ARG A 455 -15.65 -7.06 14.40
C ARG A 455 -17.06 -7.23 14.94
N GLN A 456 -17.22 -7.84 16.13
CA GLN A 456 -18.53 -7.98 16.78
C GLN A 456 -19.16 -6.63 17.07
N ALA A 457 -18.38 -5.63 17.53
CA ALA A 457 -18.89 -4.27 17.74
C ALA A 457 -19.37 -3.61 16.44
N VAL A 458 -18.71 -3.86 15.30
CA VAL A 458 -19.15 -3.38 13.97
C VAL A 458 -20.45 -4.08 13.56
N GLU A 459 -20.55 -5.39 13.70
CA GLU A 459 -21.73 -6.19 13.34
C GLU A 459 -22.93 -5.84 14.23
N GLY A 460 -22.71 -5.51 15.51
CA GLY A 460 -23.74 -5.15 16.49
C GLY A 460 -24.11 -3.66 16.51
N ALA A 461 -23.38 -2.78 15.84
CA ALA A 461 -23.68 -1.35 15.80
C ALA A 461 -25.06 -1.09 15.18
N ARG A 462 -25.93 -0.38 15.92
CA ARG A 462 -27.30 -0.01 15.48
C ARG A 462 -27.33 1.38 14.88
#